data_2a95f00d3ad5189fbd8c3d1a1d53fccd
#
_entry.id   2a95f00d3ad5189fbd8c3d1a1d53fccd
#
_cell.length_a   1.000
_cell.length_b   1.000
_cell.length_c   1.000
_cell.angle_alpha   90.00
_cell.angle_beta   90.00
_cell.angle_gamma   90.00
#
_symmetry.space_group_name_H-M   'P 1'
#
loop_
_entity.id
_entity.type
_entity.pdbx_description
1 polymer ?
#
loop_
_entity_poly.entity_id
_entity_poly.type
_entity_poly.pdbx_seq_one_letter_code
_entity_poly.pdbx_strand_id
1 'polypeptide(L)'
;MTKRIDGKVISKQLKDELKEEVAQLKAKGIEGSLAVIQVGNDPASSVYVNNKKKACEYIGIGSISYELPEETTEAELLDIIEDLNKREDVCGILVQLPVPKHIDEDKIIQAISPKKDVDGFHPQSVGAMTIGEPGFLSCTPAGIIQLLKRSNIEIEGKHCVVIGRSNIVGKPMALLMLRENATVTIAHSKTKNLKELCKQADILIVAIGKPKFIDESYVKEGAVVIDVGIHRNEENKLCGDVDFEKVEPHTSAITPVPGGVGPMTIAMLMNNCVESMRGQK
;
A
#
# COMPACT_ATOMS: atom_id res chain seq x y z
N MET A 1 -7.95 -12.15 24.93
CA MET A 1 -7.62 -10.72 24.65
C MET A 1 -7.26 -10.60 23.20
N THR A 2 -7.83 -9.63 22.50
CA THR A 2 -7.56 -9.34 21.10
C THR A 2 -6.13 -8.83 20.91
N LYS A 3 -5.41 -9.33 19.92
CA LYS A 3 -4.08 -8.85 19.55
C LYS A 3 -4.21 -7.62 18.66
N ARG A 4 -3.67 -6.48 19.10
CA ARG A 4 -3.53 -5.32 18.21
C ARG A 4 -2.31 -5.50 17.32
N ILE A 5 -2.50 -5.43 15.99
CA ILE A 5 -1.43 -5.54 15.00
C ILE A 5 -0.77 -4.17 14.86
N ASP A 6 0.38 -3.97 15.48
CA ASP A 6 1.08 -2.68 15.49
C ASP A 6 1.92 -2.51 14.21
N GLY A 7 1.34 -1.84 13.23
CA GLY A 7 2.01 -1.54 11.97
C GLY A 7 3.17 -0.56 12.10
N LYS A 8 3.21 0.29 13.14
CA LYS A 8 4.36 1.18 13.38
C LYS A 8 5.59 0.38 13.77
N VAL A 9 5.44 -0.58 14.68
CA VAL A 9 6.53 -1.47 15.12
C VAL A 9 7.02 -2.30 13.95
N ILE A 10 6.11 -2.96 13.22
CA ILE A 10 6.46 -3.86 12.11
C ILE A 10 7.10 -3.08 10.95
N SER A 11 6.58 -1.91 10.61
CA SER A 11 7.17 -1.08 9.56
C SER A 11 8.56 -0.55 9.93
N LYS A 12 8.80 -0.29 11.22
CA LYS A 12 10.13 0.09 11.70
C LYS A 12 11.11 -1.06 11.53
N GLN A 13 10.75 -2.27 11.95
CA GLN A 13 11.60 -3.46 11.78
C GLN A 13 11.98 -3.67 10.32
N LEU A 14 11.01 -3.62 9.40
CA LEU A 14 11.29 -3.76 7.97
C LEU A 14 12.24 -2.66 7.46
N LYS A 15 12.03 -1.41 7.87
CA LYS A 15 12.92 -0.32 7.48
C LYS A 15 14.32 -0.44 8.08
N ASP A 16 14.47 -0.99 9.28
CA ASP A 16 15.78 -1.28 9.87
C ASP A 16 16.53 -2.35 9.03
N GLU A 17 15.85 -3.42 8.62
CA GLU A 17 16.38 -4.44 7.71
C GLU A 17 16.81 -3.84 6.35
N LEU A 18 15.96 -3.01 5.75
CA LEU A 18 16.24 -2.34 4.48
C LEU A 18 17.42 -1.35 4.59
N LYS A 19 17.56 -0.67 5.72
CA LYS A 19 18.68 0.24 5.97
C LYS A 19 20.03 -0.49 5.95
N GLU A 20 20.10 -1.67 6.57
CA GLU A 20 21.30 -2.50 6.54
C GLU A 20 21.62 -2.97 5.10
N GLU A 21 20.59 -3.34 4.35
CA GLU A 21 20.75 -3.76 2.97
C GLU A 21 21.19 -2.61 2.05
N VAL A 22 20.61 -1.42 2.19
CA VAL A 22 21.05 -0.21 1.44
C VAL A 22 22.51 0.08 1.71
N ALA A 23 22.97 -0.04 2.95
CA ALA A 23 24.39 0.15 3.28
C ALA A 23 25.30 -0.87 2.54
N GLN A 24 24.85 -2.13 2.42
CA GLN A 24 25.58 -3.15 1.66
C GLN A 24 25.58 -2.89 0.15
N LEU A 25 24.48 -2.37 -0.43
CA LEU A 25 24.40 -1.98 -1.83
C LEU A 25 25.32 -0.80 -2.12
N LYS A 26 25.34 0.22 -1.27
CA LYS A 26 26.24 1.37 -1.39
C LYS A 26 27.72 0.97 -1.31
N ALA A 27 28.07 0.04 -0.46
CA ALA A 27 29.43 -0.49 -0.39
C ALA A 27 29.88 -1.20 -1.69
N LYS A 28 28.93 -1.58 -2.55
CA LYS A 28 29.15 -2.13 -3.90
C LYS A 28 29.05 -1.09 -5.01
N GLY A 29 28.89 0.20 -4.66
CA GLY A 29 28.74 1.30 -5.61
C GLY A 29 27.33 1.41 -6.22
N ILE A 30 26.33 0.74 -5.64
CA ILE A 30 24.92 0.81 -6.09
C ILE A 30 24.20 1.85 -5.24
N GLU A 31 23.78 2.93 -5.87
CA GLU A 31 22.98 4.00 -5.26
C GLU A 31 21.66 4.18 -6.01
N GLY A 32 20.66 4.74 -5.35
CA GLY A 32 19.39 5.00 -5.98
C GLY A 32 18.60 6.08 -5.25
N SER A 33 17.74 6.77 -5.99
CA SER A 33 16.83 7.78 -5.48
C SER A 33 15.39 7.46 -5.84
N LEU A 34 14.46 7.73 -4.93
CA LEU A 34 13.03 7.74 -5.21
C LEU A 34 12.63 9.13 -5.72
N ALA A 35 12.09 9.21 -6.92
CA ALA A 35 11.45 10.42 -7.44
C ALA A 35 9.97 10.41 -7.07
N VAL A 36 9.52 11.44 -6.34
CA VAL A 36 8.12 11.64 -5.94
C VAL A 36 7.62 12.90 -6.62
N ILE A 37 6.53 12.77 -7.37
CA ILE A 37 5.89 13.88 -8.09
C ILE A 37 4.53 14.12 -7.45
N GLN A 38 4.27 15.35 -7.05
CA GLN A 38 2.95 15.82 -6.60
C GLN A 38 2.50 16.94 -7.53
N VAL A 39 1.26 16.86 -8.02
CA VAL A 39 0.61 17.93 -8.81
C VAL A 39 -0.49 18.54 -7.96
N GLY A 40 -0.44 19.86 -7.77
CA GLY A 40 -1.35 20.58 -6.87
C GLY A 40 -0.92 20.52 -5.40
N ASN A 41 -1.71 21.19 -4.55
CA ASN A 41 -1.38 21.45 -3.14
C ASN A 41 -2.35 20.76 -2.16
N ASP A 42 -2.76 19.52 -2.43
CA ASP A 42 -3.60 18.78 -1.48
C ASP A 42 -2.84 18.52 -0.17
N PRO A 43 -3.34 19.04 0.99
CA PRO A 43 -2.63 18.92 2.27
C PRO A 43 -2.43 17.47 2.74
N ALA A 44 -3.36 16.57 2.39
CA ALA A 44 -3.23 15.16 2.75
C ALA A 44 -2.08 14.51 1.96
N SER A 45 -2.00 14.78 0.65
CA SER A 45 -0.91 14.32 -0.23
C SER A 45 0.45 14.82 0.25
N SER A 46 0.55 16.09 0.65
CA SER A 46 1.80 16.68 1.17
C SER A 46 2.32 15.98 2.42
N VAL A 47 1.43 15.54 3.32
CA VAL A 47 1.83 14.74 4.50
C VAL A 47 2.41 13.39 4.07
N TYR A 48 1.81 12.72 3.08
CA TYR A 48 2.32 11.44 2.56
C TYR A 48 3.68 11.61 1.86
N VAL A 49 3.84 12.64 1.03
CA VAL A 49 5.12 12.96 0.38
C VAL A 49 6.22 13.19 1.41
N ASN A 50 5.97 13.99 2.45
CA ASN A 50 6.94 14.23 3.54
C ASN A 50 7.31 12.92 4.28
N ASN A 51 6.34 12.05 4.54
CA ASN A 51 6.61 10.79 5.20
C ASN A 51 7.45 9.84 4.32
N LYS A 52 7.26 9.86 3.01
CA LYS A 52 8.08 9.10 2.04
C LYS A 52 9.52 9.63 2.01
N LYS A 53 9.70 10.95 1.96
CA LYS A 53 11.02 11.59 2.04
C LYS A 53 11.78 11.19 3.31
N LYS A 54 11.15 11.30 4.48
CA LYS A 54 11.73 10.85 5.75
C LYS A 54 12.08 9.36 5.76
N ALA A 55 11.27 8.52 5.09
CA ALA A 55 11.57 7.10 4.98
C ALA A 55 12.77 6.83 4.09
N CYS A 56 12.93 7.55 2.96
CA CYS A 56 14.14 7.50 2.13
C CYS A 56 15.39 7.88 2.92
N GLU A 57 15.34 9.00 3.64
CA GLU A 57 16.43 9.46 4.51
C GLU A 57 16.77 8.39 5.58
N TYR A 58 15.76 7.78 6.18
CA TYR A 58 15.93 6.78 7.23
C TYR A 58 16.67 5.53 6.76
N ILE A 59 16.31 5.00 5.58
CA ILE A 59 16.96 3.81 5.02
C ILE A 59 18.22 4.13 4.22
N GLY A 60 18.46 5.42 3.93
CA GLY A 60 19.67 5.91 3.27
C GLY A 60 19.62 5.94 1.75
N ILE A 61 18.46 5.93 1.09
CA ILE A 61 18.34 6.21 -0.35
C ILE A 61 18.10 7.70 -0.62
N GLY A 62 18.40 8.17 -1.84
CA GLY A 62 18.10 9.52 -2.26
C GLY A 62 16.59 9.78 -2.38
N SER A 63 16.18 11.05 -2.28
CA SER A 63 14.82 11.49 -2.53
C SER A 63 14.81 12.74 -3.40
N ILE A 64 14.09 12.66 -4.52
CA ILE A 64 13.90 13.76 -5.47
C ILE A 64 12.43 14.12 -5.44
N SER A 65 12.09 15.37 -5.14
CA SER A 65 10.70 15.82 -5.05
C SER A 65 10.39 16.83 -6.14
N TYR A 66 9.29 16.61 -6.86
CA TYR A 66 8.68 17.54 -7.79
C TYR A 66 7.34 18.00 -7.22
N GLU A 67 7.26 19.27 -6.83
CA GLU A 67 6.04 19.90 -6.38
C GLU A 67 5.55 20.80 -7.54
N LEU A 68 4.59 20.31 -8.30
CA LEU A 68 4.11 20.95 -9.52
C LEU A 68 2.79 21.70 -9.24
N PRO A 69 2.58 22.86 -9.86
CA PRO A 69 1.32 23.59 -9.73
C PRO A 69 0.11 22.79 -10.25
N GLU A 70 -1.08 23.12 -9.78
CA GLU A 70 -2.32 22.42 -10.15
C GLU A 70 -2.61 22.51 -11.66
N GLU A 71 -2.15 23.60 -12.30
CA GLU A 71 -2.31 23.89 -13.72
C GLU A 71 -1.35 23.08 -14.61
N THR A 72 -0.41 22.33 -14.03
CA THR A 72 0.52 21.51 -14.81
C THR A 72 -0.24 20.61 -15.77
N THR A 73 0.13 20.66 -17.04
CA THR A 73 -0.53 19.88 -18.10
C THR A 73 -0.10 18.40 -18.04
N GLU A 74 -0.94 17.53 -18.60
CA GLU A 74 -0.62 16.11 -18.77
C GLU A 74 0.69 15.92 -19.55
N ALA A 75 0.93 16.72 -20.59
CA ALA A 75 2.13 16.65 -21.41
C ALA A 75 3.41 16.99 -20.61
N GLU A 76 3.39 18.07 -19.83
CA GLU A 76 4.54 18.44 -18.98
C GLU A 76 4.85 17.35 -17.95
N LEU A 77 3.82 16.74 -17.34
CA LEU A 77 4.01 15.64 -16.40
C LEU A 77 4.58 14.41 -17.09
N LEU A 78 4.13 14.07 -18.29
CA LEU A 78 4.65 12.96 -19.09
C LEU A 78 6.11 13.17 -19.47
N ASP A 79 6.50 14.39 -19.86
CA ASP A 79 7.90 14.75 -20.19
C ASP A 79 8.82 14.54 -18.96
N ILE A 80 8.37 14.98 -17.77
CA ILE A 80 9.12 14.75 -16.52
C ILE A 80 9.30 13.25 -16.24
N ILE A 81 8.24 12.46 -16.43
CA ILE A 81 8.29 11.00 -16.21
C ILE A 81 9.25 10.35 -17.22
N GLU A 82 9.21 10.77 -18.49
CA GLU A 82 10.11 10.25 -19.52
C GLU A 82 11.58 10.54 -19.19
N ASP A 83 11.89 11.73 -18.71
CA ASP A 83 13.25 12.09 -18.28
C ASP A 83 13.69 11.28 -17.06
N LEU A 84 12.82 11.08 -16.07
CA LEU A 84 13.10 10.24 -14.90
C LEU A 84 13.28 8.76 -15.27
N ASN A 85 12.56 8.28 -16.28
CA ASN A 85 12.73 6.92 -16.79
C ASN A 85 14.14 6.67 -17.35
N LYS A 86 14.78 7.70 -17.93
CA LYS A 86 16.14 7.62 -18.52
C LYS A 86 17.26 7.70 -17.47
N ARG A 87 16.99 8.23 -16.28
CA ARG A 87 17.99 8.46 -15.23
C ARG A 87 18.37 7.17 -14.53
N GLU A 88 19.65 6.82 -14.53
CA GLU A 88 20.19 5.63 -13.84
C GLU A 88 20.20 5.77 -12.30
N ASP A 89 20.34 7.00 -11.80
CA ASP A 89 20.32 7.30 -10.37
C ASP A 89 18.90 7.28 -9.74
N VAL A 90 17.86 7.10 -10.54
CA VAL A 90 16.46 6.97 -10.10
C VAL A 90 16.07 5.50 -10.08
N CYS A 91 15.92 4.93 -8.89
CA CYS A 91 15.48 3.54 -8.69
C CYS A 91 13.97 3.37 -8.66
N GLY A 92 13.20 4.45 -8.46
CA GLY A 92 11.76 4.41 -8.44
C GLY A 92 11.13 5.75 -8.77
N ILE A 93 9.97 5.71 -9.43
CA ILE A 93 9.15 6.89 -9.75
C ILE A 93 7.77 6.69 -9.12
N LEU A 94 7.28 7.71 -8.45
CA LEU A 94 5.96 7.72 -7.85
C LEU A 94 5.27 9.04 -8.17
N VAL A 95 4.11 8.99 -8.79
CA VAL A 95 3.20 10.12 -8.92
C VAL A 95 2.13 10.00 -7.82
N GLN A 96 2.09 10.98 -6.94
CA GLN A 96 1.15 10.99 -5.82
C GLN A 96 -0.28 11.18 -6.32
N LEU A 97 -1.10 10.15 -6.17
CA LEU A 97 -2.53 10.21 -6.49
C LEU A 97 -3.35 10.81 -5.32
N PRO A 98 -4.50 11.44 -5.62
CA PRO A 98 -5.03 11.70 -6.97
C PRO A 98 -4.31 12.86 -7.66
N VAL A 99 -4.28 12.83 -9.00
CA VAL A 99 -3.87 13.99 -9.81
C VAL A 99 -5.08 14.89 -10.15
N PRO A 100 -4.88 16.14 -10.58
CA PRO A 100 -5.97 17.00 -11.05
C PRO A 100 -6.78 16.36 -12.18
N LYS A 101 -8.09 16.66 -12.26
CA LYS A 101 -9.05 16.01 -13.18
C LYS A 101 -8.74 16.10 -14.68
N HIS A 102 -7.89 17.06 -15.09
CA HIS A 102 -7.48 17.23 -16.48
C HIS A 102 -6.31 16.32 -16.88
N ILE A 103 -5.77 15.56 -15.94
CA ILE A 103 -4.70 14.59 -16.16
C ILE A 103 -5.29 13.18 -16.06
N ASP A 104 -5.00 12.32 -17.01
CA ASP A 104 -5.44 10.93 -17.06
C ASP A 104 -4.49 10.05 -16.21
N GLU A 105 -4.99 9.59 -15.06
CA GLU A 105 -4.21 8.74 -14.13
C GLU A 105 -3.68 7.46 -14.80
N ASP A 106 -4.48 6.83 -15.66
CA ASP A 106 -4.08 5.58 -16.33
C ASP A 106 -2.92 5.82 -17.31
N LYS A 107 -2.91 6.93 -18.01
CA LYS A 107 -1.78 7.31 -18.88
C LYS A 107 -0.51 7.58 -18.07
N ILE A 108 -0.65 8.28 -16.96
CA ILE A 108 0.49 8.59 -16.08
C ILE A 108 1.10 7.29 -15.51
N ILE A 109 0.27 6.38 -15.01
CA ILE A 109 0.73 5.08 -14.50
C ILE A 109 1.46 4.30 -15.61
N GLN A 110 0.91 4.26 -16.82
CA GLN A 110 1.50 3.53 -17.95
C GLN A 110 2.77 4.18 -18.51
N ALA A 111 2.99 5.48 -18.29
CA ALA A 111 4.21 6.17 -18.71
C ALA A 111 5.43 5.85 -17.84
N ILE A 112 5.21 5.44 -16.59
CA ILE A 112 6.28 5.03 -15.70
C ILE A 112 6.86 3.69 -16.20
N SER A 113 8.18 3.62 -16.34
CA SER A 113 8.83 2.35 -16.69
C SER A 113 8.48 1.24 -15.69
N PRO A 114 8.06 0.04 -16.14
CA PRO A 114 7.79 -1.07 -15.22
C PRO A 114 8.93 -1.41 -14.27
N LYS A 115 10.17 -1.11 -14.65
CA LYS A 115 11.37 -1.28 -13.81
C LYS A 115 11.49 -0.24 -12.70
N LYS A 116 10.69 0.83 -12.76
CA LYS A 116 10.69 1.95 -11.80
C LYS A 116 9.30 2.18 -11.18
N ASP A 117 8.31 1.34 -11.49
CA ASP A 117 6.95 1.37 -10.95
C ASP A 117 6.92 0.84 -9.51
N VAL A 118 7.55 1.56 -8.59
CA VAL A 118 7.70 1.11 -7.19
C VAL A 118 6.40 1.12 -6.38
N ASP A 119 5.31 1.71 -6.90
CA ASP A 119 3.97 1.55 -6.32
C ASP A 119 3.29 0.23 -6.74
N GLY A 120 3.75 -0.39 -7.85
CA GLY A 120 3.22 -1.65 -8.38
C GLY A 120 1.85 -1.50 -9.05
N PHE A 121 1.59 -0.37 -9.72
CA PHE A 121 0.30 -0.07 -10.37
C PHE A 121 0.33 -0.25 -11.89
N HIS A 122 1.51 -0.30 -12.49
CA HIS A 122 1.66 -0.50 -13.93
C HIS A 122 1.02 -1.85 -14.35
N PRO A 123 0.30 -1.89 -15.48
CA PRO A 123 -0.35 -3.13 -15.95
C PRO A 123 0.59 -4.34 -16.05
N GLN A 124 1.86 -4.12 -16.37
CA GLN A 124 2.87 -5.19 -16.38
C GLN A 124 3.16 -5.73 -14.98
N SER A 125 3.30 -4.86 -13.96
CA SER A 125 3.48 -5.26 -12.56
C SER A 125 2.27 -6.03 -12.04
N VAL A 126 1.05 -5.55 -12.36
CA VAL A 126 -0.20 -6.23 -12.01
C VAL A 126 -0.31 -7.58 -12.71
N GLY A 127 0.06 -7.68 -13.99
CA GLY A 127 0.09 -8.93 -14.75
C GLY A 127 1.07 -9.94 -14.15
N ALA A 128 2.30 -9.53 -13.88
CA ALA A 128 3.32 -10.35 -13.24
C ALA A 128 2.85 -10.86 -11.86
N MET A 129 2.30 -9.97 -11.03
CA MET A 129 1.71 -10.36 -9.74
C MET A 129 0.61 -11.41 -9.90
N THR A 130 -0.25 -11.28 -10.92
CA THR A 130 -1.40 -12.18 -11.14
C THR A 130 -0.97 -13.60 -11.49
N ILE A 131 0.11 -13.75 -12.27
CA ILE A 131 0.61 -15.06 -12.71
C ILE A 131 1.78 -15.58 -11.88
N GLY A 132 2.19 -14.85 -10.84
CA GLY A 132 3.25 -15.28 -9.93
C GLY A 132 4.68 -15.00 -10.42
N GLU A 133 4.83 -14.21 -11.48
CA GLU A 133 6.12 -13.79 -12.01
C GLU A 133 6.77 -12.67 -11.18
N PRO A 134 8.10 -12.48 -11.30
CA PRO A 134 8.80 -11.36 -10.66
C PRO A 134 8.26 -9.99 -11.13
N GLY A 135 8.12 -9.06 -10.20
CA GLY A 135 7.65 -7.71 -10.45
C GLY A 135 7.28 -7.01 -9.15
N PHE A 136 7.13 -5.69 -9.19
CA PHE A 136 6.77 -4.94 -8.01
C PHE A 136 5.33 -5.26 -7.58
N LEU A 137 5.18 -5.47 -6.27
CA LEU A 137 3.88 -5.69 -5.66
C LEU A 137 3.30 -4.35 -5.21
N SER A 138 1.99 -4.18 -5.38
CA SER A 138 1.27 -3.03 -4.84
C SER A 138 1.55 -2.87 -3.34
N CYS A 139 2.02 -1.69 -2.92
CA CYS A 139 2.61 -1.46 -1.59
C CYS A 139 1.66 -1.77 -0.44
N THR A 140 0.40 -1.30 -0.49
CA THR A 140 -0.58 -1.52 0.58
C THR A 140 -0.93 -3.01 0.74
N PRO A 141 -1.29 -3.75 -0.30
CA PRO A 141 -1.53 -5.20 -0.21
C PRO A 141 -0.32 -5.98 0.27
N ALA A 142 0.87 -5.69 -0.25
CA ALA A 142 2.10 -6.33 0.19
C ALA A 142 2.41 -6.03 1.67
N GLY A 143 2.13 -4.81 2.13
CA GLY A 143 2.23 -4.42 3.53
C GLY A 143 1.29 -5.21 4.44
N ILE A 144 0.08 -5.51 3.99
CA ILE A 144 -0.88 -6.32 4.73
C ILE A 144 -0.38 -7.76 4.87
N ILE A 145 0.19 -8.36 3.82
CA ILE A 145 0.82 -9.68 3.91
C ILE A 145 1.95 -9.67 4.95
N GLN A 146 2.79 -8.64 4.97
CA GLN A 146 3.85 -8.50 5.98
C GLN A 146 3.29 -8.34 7.40
N LEU A 147 2.20 -7.59 7.58
CA LEU A 147 1.53 -7.47 8.88
C LEU A 147 1.05 -8.83 9.40
N LEU A 148 0.39 -9.62 8.55
CA LEU A 148 -0.11 -10.94 8.90
C LEU A 148 1.06 -11.89 9.25
N LYS A 149 2.05 -12.03 8.38
CA LYS A 149 3.20 -12.92 8.57
C LYS A 149 4.03 -12.55 9.81
N ARG A 150 4.38 -11.28 9.98
CA ARG A 150 5.19 -10.83 11.14
C ARG A 150 4.38 -10.80 12.46
N SER A 151 3.06 -10.91 12.33
CA SER A 151 2.19 -11.12 13.49
C SER A 151 1.94 -12.59 13.82
N ASN A 152 2.57 -13.54 13.11
CA ASN A 152 2.34 -14.98 13.20
C ASN A 152 0.86 -15.36 13.03
N ILE A 153 0.19 -14.72 12.05
CA ILE A 153 -1.17 -15.03 11.64
C ILE A 153 -1.08 -15.96 10.44
N GLU A 154 -1.64 -17.15 10.57
CA GLU A 154 -1.72 -18.14 9.51
C GLU A 154 -2.68 -17.67 8.41
N ILE A 155 -2.23 -17.74 7.15
CA ILE A 155 -3.02 -17.34 5.98
C ILE A 155 -3.46 -18.58 5.20
N GLU A 156 -2.60 -19.59 5.09
CA GLU A 156 -2.84 -20.81 4.33
C GLU A 156 -4.09 -21.54 4.83
N GLY A 157 -4.95 -21.91 3.89
CA GLY A 157 -6.20 -22.61 4.17
C GLY A 157 -7.31 -21.75 4.80
N LYS A 158 -7.07 -20.46 5.11
CA LYS A 158 -8.09 -19.57 5.70
C LYS A 158 -9.01 -19.00 4.64
N HIS A 159 -10.27 -18.77 5.02
CA HIS A 159 -11.19 -18.00 4.20
C HIS A 159 -10.96 -16.51 4.42
N CYS A 160 -10.49 -15.84 3.37
CA CYS A 160 -10.31 -14.39 3.37
C CYS A 160 -11.43 -13.71 2.59
N VAL A 161 -12.10 -12.73 3.21
CA VAL A 161 -13.03 -11.84 2.53
C VAL A 161 -12.39 -10.46 2.40
N VAL A 162 -12.25 -9.99 1.16
CA VAL A 162 -11.76 -8.65 0.84
C VAL A 162 -12.94 -7.77 0.45
N ILE A 163 -13.28 -6.76 1.26
CA ILE A 163 -14.31 -5.78 0.92
C ILE A 163 -13.64 -4.60 0.24
N GLY A 164 -13.85 -4.52 -1.07
CA GLY A 164 -13.24 -3.53 -1.97
C GLY A 164 -12.73 -4.18 -3.25
N ARG A 165 -12.73 -3.42 -4.37
CA ARG A 165 -12.29 -3.94 -5.67
C ARG A 165 -11.53 -2.90 -6.51
N SER A 166 -10.89 -1.95 -5.84
CA SER A 166 -10.02 -0.97 -6.53
C SER A 166 -8.84 -1.66 -7.19
N ASN A 167 -8.29 -1.05 -8.23
CA ASN A 167 -7.10 -1.56 -8.91
C ASN A 167 -5.85 -1.47 -8.03
N ILE A 168 -5.83 -0.51 -7.10
CA ILE A 168 -4.65 -0.21 -6.26
C ILE A 168 -4.62 -1.01 -4.95
N VAL A 169 -5.78 -1.49 -4.44
CA VAL A 169 -5.85 -2.24 -3.17
C VAL A 169 -6.66 -3.52 -3.29
N GLY A 170 -7.97 -3.43 -3.59
CA GLY A 170 -8.89 -4.58 -3.45
C GLY A 170 -8.53 -5.78 -4.32
N LYS A 171 -8.32 -5.56 -5.62
CA LYS A 171 -7.91 -6.62 -6.55
C LYS A 171 -6.52 -7.18 -6.22
N PRO A 172 -5.46 -6.35 -6.07
CA PRO A 172 -4.15 -6.84 -5.69
C PRO A 172 -4.15 -7.58 -4.34
N MET A 173 -4.93 -7.12 -3.37
CA MET A 173 -5.03 -7.78 -2.07
C MET A 173 -5.58 -9.21 -2.19
N ALA A 174 -6.64 -9.39 -2.97
CA ALA A 174 -7.21 -10.71 -3.21
C ALA A 174 -6.22 -11.65 -3.89
N LEU A 175 -5.46 -11.15 -4.87
CA LEU A 175 -4.44 -11.92 -5.56
C LEU A 175 -3.28 -12.31 -4.63
N LEU A 176 -2.82 -11.40 -3.77
CA LEU A 176 -1.75 -11.70 -2.82
C LEU A 176 -2.21 -12.70 -1.74
N MET A 177 -3.45 -12.61 -1.24
CA MET A 177 -3.99 -13.61 -0.32
C MET A 177 -4.11 -14.98 -1.00
N LEU A 178 -4.51 -15.02 -2.28
CA LEU A 178 -4.52 -16.26 -3.07
C LEU A 178 -3.11 -16.86 -3.22
N ARG A 179 -2.09 -16.05 -3.46
CA ARG A 179 -0.68 -16.49 -3.52
C ARG A 179 -0.19 -17.07 -2.19
N GLU A 180 -0.77 -16.64 -1.08
CA GLU A 180 -0.50 -17.18 0.26
C GLU A 180 -1.41 -18.37 0.62
N ASN A 181 -2.04 -19.01 -0.37
CA ASN A 181 -2.90 -20.18 -0.23
C ASN A 181 -4.20 -19.95 0.57
N ALA A 182 -4.70 -18.72 0.65
CA ALA A 182 -6.03 -18.47 1.19
C ALA A 182 -7.13 -18.78 0.17
N THR A 183 -8.31 -19.18 0.64
CA THR A 183 -9.54 -19.13 -0.14
C THR A 183 -10.10 -17.72 -0.11
N VAL A 184 -10.23 -17.06 -1.27
CA VAL A 184 -10.52 -15.61 -1.32
C VAL A 184 -11.88 -15.33 -1.91
N THR A 185 -12.64 -14.48 -1.23
CA THR A 185 -13.88 -13.88 -1.74
C THR A 185 -13.73 -12.37 -1.83
N ILE A 186 -14.03 -11.78 -2.99
CA ILE A 186 -14.07 -10.32 -3.17
C ILE A 186 -15.52 -9.84 -3.06
N ALA A 187 -15.76 -8.91 -2.13
CA ALA A 187 -17.05 -8.27 -1.94
C ALA A 187 -16.97 -6.77 -2.31
N HIS A 188 -18.08 -6.19 -2.73
CA HIS A 188 -18.14 -4.79 -3.18
C HIS A 188 -19.55 -4.21 -3.06
N SER A 189 -19.76 -2.97 -3.44
CA SER A 189 -21.05 -2.25 -3.31
C SER A 189 -22.24 -2.89 -4.01
N LYS A 190 -22.03 -3.90 -4.86
CA LYS A 190 -23.11 -4.66 -5.54
C LYS A 190 -23.30 -6.07 -4.95
N THR A 191 -22.49 -6.45 -3.97
CA THR A 191 -22.60 -7.74 -3.29
C THR A 191 -23.89 -7.78 -2.47
N LYS A 192 -24.68 -8.83 -2.68
CA LYS A 192 -25.85 -9.11 -1.85
C LYS A 192 -25.41 -9.85 -0.58
N ASN A 193 -26.17 -9.70 0.49
CA ASN A 193 -25.95 -10.40 1.77
C ASN A 193 -24.51 -10.22 2.30
N LEU A 194 -24.00 -8.97 2.24
CA LEU A 194 -22.62 -8.68 2.59
C LEU A 194 -22.27 -9.08 4.03
N LYS A 195 -23.20 -8.90 4.99
CA LYS A 195 -22.98 -9.27 6.40
C LYS A 195 -22.74 -10.76 6.56
N GLU A 196 -23.61 -11.58 5.96
CA GLU A 196 -23.55 -13.04 6.03
C GLU A 196 -22.25 -13.57 5.39
N LEU A 197 -21.82 -12.94 4.29
CA LEU A 197 -20.58 -13.28 3.64
C LEU A 197 -19.36 -12.94 4.53
N CYS A 198 -19.35 -11.75 5.12
CA CYS A 198 -18.25 -11.31 5.98
C CYS A 198 -18.14 -12.17 7.26
N LYS A 199 -19.27 -12.64 7.82
CA LYS A 199 -19.29 -13.55 8.98
C LYS A 199 -18.66 -14.93 8.72
N GLN A 200 -18.37 -15.27 7.48
CA GLN A 200 -17.67 -16.52 7.15
C GLN A 200 -16.14 -16.34 7.11
N ALA A 201 -15.65 -15.10 7.18
CA ALA A 201 -14.25 -14.80 7.02
C ALA A 201 -13.44 -15.15 8.28
N ASP A 202 -12.37 -15.92 8.12
CA ASP A 202 -11.31 -16.06 9.12
C ASP A 202 -10.42 -14.80 9.13
N ILE A 203 -10.24 -14.21 7.93
CA ILE A 203 -9.52 -12.94 7.76
C ILE A 203 -10.43 -12.00 6.96
N LEU A 204 -10.79 -10.87 7.55
CA LEU A 204 -11.60 -9.82 6.93
C LEU A 204 -10.74 -8.61 6.62
N ILE A 205 -10.60 -8.25 5.34
CA ILE A 205 -9.83 -7.08 4.90
C ILE A 205 -10.80 -6.04 4.35
N VAL A 206 -10.78 -4.83 4.92
CA VAL A 206 -11.75 -3.77 4.63
C VAL A 206 -11.06 -2.60 3.95
N ALA A 207 -11.42 -2.34 2.68
CA ALA A 207 -10.84 -1.29 1.83
C ALA A 207 -11.93 -0.64 0.96
N ILE A 208 -12.90 0.03 1.59
CA ILE A 208 -14.10 0.58 0.96
C ILE A 208 -14.17 2.09 0.96
N GLY A 209 -13.34 2.77 1.74
CA GLY A 209 -13.34 4.21 1.83
C GLY A 209 -14.59 4.81 2.50
N LYS A 210 -15.16 4.10 3.48
CA LYS A 210 -16.35 4.54 4.23
C LYS A 210 -16.11 4.47 5.73
N PRO A 211 -16.02 5.61 6.42
CA PRO A 211 -15.69 5.64 7.84
C PRO A 211 -16.67 4.81 8.68
N LYS A 212 -16.12 3.93 9.52
CA LYS A 212 -16.87 3.11 10.51
C LYS A 212 -18.04 2.31 9.94
N PHE A 213 -17.98 1.93 8.65
CA PHE A 213 -19.08 1.19 8.00
C PHE A 213 -19.19 -0.25 8.50
N ILE A 214 -18.10 -0.90 8.86
CA ILE A 214 -18.06 -2.27 9.37
C ILE A 214 -18.15 -2.26 10.90
N ASP A 215 -19.25 -2.77 11.43
CA ASP A 215 -19.46 -3.01 12.84
C ASP A 215 -19.36 -4.51 13.20
N GLU A 216 -19.61 -4.87 14.46
CA GLU A 216 -19.56 -6.24 14.98
C GLU A 216 -20.50 -7.21 14.25
N SER A 217 -21.58 -6.68 13.64
CA SER A 217 -22.54 -7.49 12.89
C SER A 217 -22.00 -8.07 11.58
N TYR A 218 -20.84 -7.61 11.11
CA TYR A 218 -20.15 -8.12 9.93
C TYR A 218 -19.04 -9.14 10.27
N VAL A 219 -18.66 -9.27 11.54
CA VAL A 219 -17.42 -9.98 11.93
C VAL A 219 -17.78 -11.36 12.49
N LYS A 220 -17.03 -12.38 12.06
CA LYS A 220 -17.03 -13.70 12.67
C LYS A 220 -16.29 -13.63 14.01
N GLU A 221 -16.81 -14.26 15.06
CA GLU A 221 -16.14 -14.33 16.35
C GLU A 221 -14.74 -14.97 16.21
N GLY A 222 -13.73 -14.27 16.72
CA GLY A 222 -12.34 -14.70 16.62
C GLY A 222 -11.65 -14.40 15.26
N ALA A 223 -12.31 -13.73 14.33
CA ALA A 223 -11.69 -13.36 13.06
C ALA A 223 -10.50 -12.40 13.22
N VAL A 224 -9.61 -12.39 12.24
CA VAL A 224 -8.60 -11.34 12.06
C VAL A 224 -9.19 -10.24 11.20
N VAL A 225 -9.10 -8.97 11.63
CA VAL A 225 -9.65 -7.83 10.89
C VAL A 225 -8.53 -6.85 10.52
N ILE A 226 -8.42 -6.58 9.21
CA ILE A 226 -7.47 -5.62 8.65
C ILE A 226 -8.23 -4.42 8.09
N ASP A 227 -8.09 -3.28 8.73
CA ASP A 227 -8.69 -2.02 8.31
C ASP A 227 -7.71 -1.20 7.48
N VAL A 228 -8.02 -1.01 6.21
CA VAL A 228 -7.20 -0.24 5.25
C VAL A 228 -7.65 1.22 5.18
N GLY A 229 -8.86 1.51 5.67
CA GLY A 229 -9.45 2.85 5.62
C GLY A 229 -8.64 3.88 6.39
N ILE A 230 -8.56 5.10 5.86
CA ILE A 230 -8.03 6.27 6.56
C ILE A 230 -8.93 7.46 6.26
N HIS A 231 -9.61 7.94 7.29
CA HIS A 231 -10.52 9.07 7.21
C HIS A 231 -10.27 10.04 8.36
N ARG A 232 -10.77 11.25 8.22
CA ARG A 232 -10.92 12.19 9.35
C ARG A 232 -12.39 12.24 9.73
N ASN A 233 -12.68 12.00 11.00
CA ASN A 233 -14.03 12.14 11.54
C ASN A 233 -14.35 13.64 11.80
N GLU A 234 -15.54 13.93 12.30
CA GLU A 234 -16.03 15.28 12.61
C GLU A 234 -15.13 16.01 13.63
N GLU A 235 -14.44 15.28 14.51
CA GLU A 235 -13.47 15.80 15.47
C GLU A 235 -12.05 15.93 14.88
N ASN A 236 -11.89 15.78 13.56
CA ASN A 236 -10.60 15.79 12.87
C ASN A 236 -9.62 14.66 13.32
N LYS A 237 -10.11 13.62 14.01
CA LYS A 237 -9.34 12.44 14.40
C LYS A 237 -9.35 11.41 13.26
N LEU A 238 -8.24 10.68 13.12
CA LEU A 238 -8.15 9.59 12.15
C LEU A 238 -8.99 8.39 12.60
N CYS A 239 -9.75 7.84 11.67
CA CYS A 239 -10.49 6.59 11.82
C CYS A 239 -10.42 5.77 10.52
N GLY A 240 -10.78 4.50 10.60
CA GLY A 240 -10.82 3.59 9.46
C GLY A 240 -12.22 3.32 8.93
N ASP A 241 -12.32 2.30 8.09
CA ASP A 241 -13.58 1.76 7.56
C ASP A 241 -14.31 0.89 8.61
N VAL A 242 -13.60 0.46 9.66
CA VAL A 242 -14.11 -0.40 10.73
C VAL A 242 -14.44 0.43 11.97
N ASP A 243 -15.57 0.15 12.61
CA ASP A 243 -15.88 0.69 13.94
C ASP A 243 -15.06 -0.08 14.98
N PHE A 244 -13.82 0.39 15.18
CA PHE A 244 -12.80 -0.30 15.95
C PHE A 244 -13.26 -0.71 17.35
N GLU A 245 -13.94 0.20 18.06
CA GLU A 245 -14.36 -0.03 19.45
C GLU A 245 -15.40 -1.15 19.56
N LYS A 246 -16.30 -1.27 18.57
CA LYS A 246 -17.29 -2.32 18.53
C LYS A 246 -16.74 -3.65 18.02
N VAL A 247 -15.81 -3.61 17.09
CA VAL A 247 -15.28 -4.80 16.41
C VAL A 247 -14.15 -5.47 17.20
N GLU A 248 -13.26 -4.70 17.85
CA GLU A 248 -12.13 -5.24 18.59
C GLU A 248 -12.49 -6.37 19.55
N PRO A 249 -13.55 -6.29 20.40
CA PRO A 249 -13.89 -7.35 21.36
C PRO A 249 -14.21 -8.71 20.72
N HIS A 250 -14.59 -8.73 19.44
CA HIS A 250 -15.01 -9.93 18.68
C HIS A 250 -13.88 -10.54 17.84
N THR A 251 -12.68 -9.96 17.86
CA THR A 251 -11.56 -10.38 17.00
C THR A 251 -10.47 -11.11 17.77
N SER A 252 -9.74 -12.00 17.09
CA SER A 252 -8.46 -12.54 17.59
C SER A 252 -7.32 -11.55 17.38
N ALA A 253 -7.36 -10.80 16.27
CA ALA A 253 -6.40 -9.74 15.97
C ALA A 253 -7.05 -8.66 15.10
N ILE A 254 -6.60 -7.39 15.28
CA ILE A 254 -7.12 -6.25 14.52
C ILE A 254 -6.03 -5.19 14.32
N THR A 255 -6.06 -4.51 13.16
CA THR A 255 -5.21 -3.33 12.93
C THR A 255 -5.86 -2.06 13.46
N PRO A 256 -5.16 -1.22 14.24
CA PRO A 256 -5.67 0.09 14.64
C PRO A 256 -5.56 1.13 13.50
N VAL A 257 -6.42 2.13 13.51
CA VAL A 257 -6.29 3.33 12.67
C VAL A 257 -6.29 4.57 13.57
N PRO A 258 -5.20 5.34 13.59
CA PRO A 258 -3.94 5.19 12.86
C PRO A 258 -3.00 4.13 13.44
N GLY A 259 -2.01 3.72 12.64
CA GLY A 259 -0.90 2.89 13.14
C GLY A 259 -0.92 1.43 12.70
N GLY A 260 -1.92 1.01 11.93
CA GLY A 260 -2.00 -0.32 11.31
C GLY A 260 -1.37 -0.34 9.91
N VAL A 261 -2.21 -0.34 8.87
CA VAL A 261 -1.78 -0.52 7.47
C VAL A 261 -0.94 0.63 6.93
N GLY A 262 -1.29 1.89 7.22
CA GLY A 262 -0.63 3.06 6.63
C GLY A 262 0.90 3.09 6.74
N PRO A 263 1.51 2.84 7.92
CA PRO A 263 2.96 2.75 8.06
C PRO A 263 3.61 1.69 7.17
N MET A 264 2.92 0.58 6.92
CA MET A 264 3.43 -0.51 6.09
C MET A 264 3.45 -0.18 4.61
N THR A 265 2.50 0.62 4.11
CA THR A 265 2.51 1.09 2.72
C THR A 265 3.82 1.80 2.40
N ILE A 266 4.27 2.69 3.29
CA ILE A 266 5.54 3.40 3.11
C ILE A 266 6.75 2.45 3.23
N ALA A 267 6.72 1.51 4.15
CA ALA A 267 7.81 0.54 4.30
C ALA A 267 7.92 -0.38 3.06
N MET A 268 6.80 -0.78 2.46
CA MET A 268 6.81 -1.57 1.23
C MET A 268 7.25 -0.76 0.00
N LEU A 269 6.94 0.53 -0.06
CA LEU A 269 7.49 1.42 -1.07
C LEU A 269 9.03 1.45 -0.99
N MET A 270 9.57 1.56 0.23
CA MET A 270 11.03 1.49 0.43
C MET A 270 11.59 0.12 0.02
N ASN A 271 10.87 -0.97 0.33
CA ASN A 271 11.24 -2.32 -0.12
C ASN A 271 11.33 -2.41 -1.65
N ASN A 272 10.33 -1.90 -2.36
CA ASN A 272 10.30 -1.91 -3.83
C ASN A 272 11.44 -1.05 -4.42
N CYS A 273 11.79 0.08 -3.80
CA CYS A 273 12.96 0.86 -4.19
C CYS A 273 14.27 0.06 -4.04
N VAL A 274 14.45 -0.64 -2.92
CA VAL A 274 15.63 -1.48 -2.68
C VAL A 274 15.67 -2.67 -3.65
N GLU A 275 14.52 -3.28 -3.95
CA GLU A 275 14.41 -4.34 -4.95
C GLU A 275 14.79 -3.85 -6.35
N SER A 276 14.36 -2.65 -6.74
CA SER A 276 14.81 -1.99 -7.97
C SER A 276 16.33 -1.82 -8.02
N MET A 277 16.94 -1.38 -6.91
CA MET A 277 18.41 -1.24 -6.83
C MET A 277 19.14 -2.58 -6.96
N ARG A 278 18.58 -3.68 -6.48
CA ARG A 278 19.16 -5.04 -6.69
C ARG A 278 19.18 -5.45 -8.15
N GLY A 279 18.22 -5.01 -8.95
CA GLY A 279 18.09 -5.32 -10.38
C GLY A 279 18.99 -4.48 -11.29
N GLN A 280 19.70 -3.49 -10.76
CA GLN A 280 20.62 -2.60 -11.52
C GLN A 280 21.99 -3.23 -11.79
N LYS A 281 22.15 -4.55 -11.71
CA LYS A 281 23.39 -5.29 -12.02
C LYS A 281 23.54 -5.57 -13.51
#